data_3336630a4bf58e589a458f8b8d13397d
#
_entry.id   3336630a4bf58e589a458f8b8d13397d
#
_cell.length_a   1.000
_cell.length_b   1.000
_cell.length_c   1.000
_cell.angle_alpha   90.00
_cell.angle_beta   90.00
_cell.angle_gamma   90.00
#
_symmetry.space_group_name_H-M   'P 1'
#
loop_
_entity.id
_entity.type
_entity.pdbx_description
1 polymer ?
#
loop_
_entity_poly.entity_id
_entity_poly.type
_entity_poly.pdbx_seq_one_letter_code
_entity_poly.pdbx_strand_id
1 'polypeptide(L)'
;MKKTLLFLFACSILVFSFAQEKAKANLPSVDIKTLDGKVFNTKDIKNDGKPVLVSLWATWCKPCIAELMAINDVYDEWQEETGVTLYAISIDDSKTSAKVAPFVNGKGWDFIVLQDINWDFKRAMNVVDVPFLCLLNGNGEIVWSHTSYAPGSEKEVFELVKKITKEK
;
A
#
# COMPACT_ATOMS: atom_id res chain seq x y z
N MET A 1 60.29 -47.41 -5.81
CA MET A 1 59.66 -46.71 -4.68
C MET A 1 59.24 -45.33 -5.21
N LYS A 2 57.98 -45.19 -5.67
CA LYS A 2 57.42 -43.93 -6.20
C LYS A 2 56.46 -43.33 -5.20
N LYS A 3 56.80 -42.17 -4.61
CA LYS A 3 55.97 -41.43 -3.70
C LYS A 3 55.03 -40.57 -4.52
N THR A 4 53.74 -40.92 -4.54
CA THR A 4 52.67 -40.10 -5.14
C THR A 4 52.22 -39.06 -4.12
N LEU A 5 52.48 -37.81 -4.43
CA LEU A 5 52.07 -36.63 -3.67
C LEU A 5 50.65 -36.24 -4.09
N LEU A 6 49.68 -36.44 -3.21
CA LEU A 6 48.26 -36.10 -3.42
C LEU A 6 48.05 -34.63 -3.04
N PHE A 7 47.88 -33.75 -4.06
CA PHE A 7 47.50 -32.36 -3.85
C PHE A 7 45.97 -32.29 -3.65
N LEU A 8 45.55 -32.04 -2.42
CA LEU A 8 44.16 -31.68 -2.08
C LEU A 8 43.96 -30.20 -2.40
N PHE A 9 43.31 -29.95 -3.52
CA PHE A 9 42.85 -28.59 -3.91
C PHE A 9 41.52 -28.32 -3.17
N ALA A 10 41.61 -27.64 -2.00
CA ALA A 10 40.43 -27.16 -1.31
C ALA A 10 39.83 -25.98 -2.02
N CYS A 11 38.83 -26.22 -2.91
CA CYS A 11 38.06 -25.18 -3.56
C CYS A 11 37.09 -24.53 -2.56
N SER A 12 37.52 -23.41 -1.96
CA SER A 12 36.70 -22.62 -1.04
C SER A 12 35.67 -21.84 -1.87
N ILE A 13 34.44 -22.39 -1.99
CA ILE A 13 33.32 -21.70 -2.62
C ILE A 13 32.81 -20.64 -1.64
N LEU A 14 33.25 -19.40 -1.82
CA LEU A 14 32.67 -18.21 -1.20
C LEU A 14 31.27 -18.01 -1.79
N VAL A 15 30.24 -18.50 -1.10
CA VAL A 15 28.85 -18.19 -1.40
C VAL A 15 28.61 -16.75 -0.96
N PHE A 16 28.75 -15.80 -1.92
CA PHE A 16 28.25 -14.45 -1.74
C PHE A 16 26.72 -14.52 -1.72
N SER A 17 26.13 -14.51 -0.53
CA SER A 17 24.71 -14.30 -0.36
C SER A 17 24.41 -12.84 -0.68
N PHE A 18 24.06 -12.57 -1.94
CA PHE A 18 23.46 -11.29 -2.28
C PHE A 18 22.07 -11.25 -1.63
N ALA A 19 22.00 -10.60 -0.47
CA ALA A 19 20.71 -10.14 0.05
C ALA A 19 20.15 -9.20 -1.02
N GLN A 20 19.17 -9.68 -1.79
CA GLN A 20 18.47 -8.90 -2.78
C GLN A 20 17.64 -7.86 -2.03
N GLU A 21 18.21 -6.68 -1.84
CA GLU A 21 17.49 -5.53 -1.30
C GLU A 21 16.32 -5.27 -2.25
N LYS A 22 15.10 -5.56 -1.78
CA LYS A 22 13.88 -5.37 -2.58
C LYS A 22 13.85 -3.90 -2.98
N ALA A 23 14.01 -3.60 -4.27
CA ALA A 23 14.03 -2.24 -4.77
C ALA A 23 12.80 -1.50 -4.24
N LYS A 24 13.02 -0.42 -3.49
CA LYS A 24 11.95 0.43 -2.98
C LYS A 24 11.27 1.07 -4.18
N ALA A 25 10.01 0.80 -4.38
CA ALA A 25 9.22 1.32 -5.48
C ALA A 25 8.40 2.52 -5.01
N ASN A 26 8.34 3.56 -5.82
CA ASN A 26 7.41 4.67 -5.63
C ASN A 26 6.07 4.34 -6.31
N LEU A 27 5.02 5.08 -5.93
CA LEU A 27 3.76 5.00 -6.65
C LEU A 27 3.94 5.43 -8.12
N PRO A 28 3.32 4.73 -9.08
CA PRO A 28 3.31 5.17 -10.47
C PRO A 28 2.53 6.49 -10.61
N SER A 29 2.98 7.34 -11.54
CA SER A 29 2.31 8.60 -11.86
C SER A 29 1.16 8.35 -12.83
N VAL A 30 -0.07 8.45 -12.37
CA VAL A 30 -1.30 8.20 -13.13
C VAL A 30 -2.34 9.26 -12.78
N ASP A 31 -3.07 9.76 -13.76
CA ASP A 31 -4.18 10.67 -13.55
C ASP A 31 -5.46 9.89 -13.22
N ILE A 32 -6.00 10.13 -12.03
CA ILE A 32 -7.25 9.59 -11.53
C ILE A 32 -8.21 10.72 -11.16
N LYS A 33 -9.35 10.45 -10.58
CA LYS A 33 -10.35 11.45 -10.24
C LYS A 33 -10.54 11.64 -8.75
N THR A 34 -10.78 12.87 -8.32
CA THR A 34 -11.39 13.15 -7.01
C THR A 34 -12.89 12.84 -7.04
N LEU A 35 -13.57 12.83 -5.89
CA LEU A 35 -15.01 12.59 -5.81
C LEU A 35 -15.84 13.69 -6.53
N ASP A 36 -15.32 14.91 -6.62
CA ASP A 36 -15.94 16.01 -7.36
C ASP A 36 -15.53 16.03 -8.85
N GLY A 37 -14.85 14.99 -9.33
CA GLY A 37 -14.52 14.76 -10.75
C GLY A 37 -13.28 15.49 -11.27
N LYS A 38 -12.54 16.21 -10.43
CA LYS A 38 -11.29 16.85 -10.82
C LYS A 38 -10.18 15.81 -11.03
N VAL A 39 -9.23 16.13 -11.91
CA VAL A 39 -8.05 15.30 -12.12
C VAL A 39 -7.11 15.42 -10.91
N PHE A 40 -6.61 14.29 -10.44
CA PHE A 40 -5.60 14.16 -9.40
C PHE A 40 -4.51 13.19 -9.88
N ASN A 41 -3.26 13.60 -9.82
CA ASN A 41 -2.16 12.71 -10.20
C ASN A 41 -1.64 11.94 -8.97
N THR A 42 -1.51 10.63 -9.08
CA THR A 42 -1.10 9.76 -7.96
C THR A 42 0.31 10.01 -7.46
N LYS A 43 1.20 10.69 -8.23
CA LYS A 43 2.50 11.17 -7.74
C LYS A 43 2.38 12.22 -6.64
N ASP A 44 1.21 12.88 -6.53
CA ASP A 44 0.95 13.91 -5.53
C ASP A 44 0.40 13.32 -4.21
N ILE A 45 0.25 11.99 -4.14
CA ILE A 45 -0.01 11.27 -2.88
C ILE A 45 1.21 11.38 -1.98
N LYS A 46 1.09 12.19 -0.93
CA LYS A 46 2.14 12.49 0.04
C LYS A 46 1.54 13.00 1.35
N ASN A 47 2.35 13.08 2.38
CA ASN A 47 1.95 13.55 3.71
C ASN A 47 3.12 14.19 4.45
N ASP A 48 3.78 15.18 3.84
CA ASP A 48 4.83 16.02 4.43
C ASP A 48 5.88 15.24 5.26
N GLY A 49 6.35 14.12 4.70
CA GLY A 49 7.33 13.25 5.33
C GLY A 49 6.77 12.32 6.41
N LYS A 50 5.45 12.21 6.55
CA LYS A 50 4.76 11.23 7.41
C LYS A 50 4.32 10.02 6.61
N PRO A 51 3.98 8.89 7.26
CA PRO A 51 3.47 7.70 6.58
C PRO A 51 2.18 7.95 5.79
N VAL A 52 2.02 7.19 4.70
CA VAL A 52 0.80 7.18 3.90
C VAL A 52 0.33 5.75 3.70
N LEU A 53 -0.95 5.51 3.94
CA LEU A 53 -1.65 4.30 3.52
C LEU A 53 -2.37 4.55 2.20
N VAL A 54 -2.28 3.61 1.26
CA VAL A 54 -3.03 3.62 0.00
C VAL A 54 -3.80 2.31 -0.11
N SER A 55 -5.14 2.41 -0.10
CA SER A 55 -6.05 1.27 -0.25
C SER A 55 -6.71 1.30 -1.62
N LEU A 56 -6.67 0.18 -2.36
CA LEU A 56 -7.52 -0.04 -3.53
C LEU A 56 -8.75 -0.85 -3.11
N TRP A 57 -9.92 -0.30 -3.36
CA TRP A 57 -11.20 -0.85 -2.91
C TRP A 57 -12.31 -0.62 -3.94
N ALA A 58 -13.51 -1.18 -3.68
CA ALA A 58 -14.71 -0.87 -4.47
C ALA A 58 -15.98 -0.99 -3.63
N THR A 59 -17.05 -0.33 -4.05
CA THR A 59 -18.36 -0.37 -3.39
C THR A 59 -19.00 -1.78 -3.37
N TRP A 60 -18.61 -2.63 -4.28
CA TRP A 60 -19.06 -4.03 -4.38
C TRP A 60 -18.13 -5.02 -3.65
N CYS A 61 -16.99 -4.57 -3.14
CA CYS A 61 -16.00 -5.39 -2.45
C CYS A 61 -16.27 -5.44 -0.95
N LYS A 62 -16.99 -6.45 -0.49
CA LYS A 62 -17.33 -6.60 0.95
C LYS A 62 -16.11 -6.63 1.88
N PRO A 63 -15.04 -7.43 1.60
CA PRO A 63 -13.86 -7.43 2.47
C PRO A 63 -13.11 -6.08 2.48
N CYS A 64 -13.11 -5.33 1.35
CA CYS A 64 -12.54 -3.99 1.32
C CYS A 64 -13.28 -3.03 2.26
N ILE A 65 -14.61 -3.09 2.22
CA ILE A 65 -15.46 -2.26 3.08
C ILE A 65 -15.22 -2.61 4.55
N ALA A 66 -15.09 -3.90 4.88
CA ALA A 66 -14.79 -4.35 6.23
C ALA A 66 -13.43 -3.84 6.73
N GLU A 67 -12.39 -3.89 5.88
CA GLU A 67 -11.07 -3.34 6.19
C GLU A 67 -11.12 -1.84 6.45
N LEU A 68 -11.71 -1.07 5.52
CA LEU A 68 -11.80 0.38 5.64
C LEU A 68 -12.68 0.82 6.83
N MET A 69 -13.72 0.06 7.17
CA MET A 69 -14.51 0.31 8.39
C MET A 69 -13.69 0.07 9.65
N ALA A 70 -12.96 -1.04 9.72
CA ALA A 70 -12.11 -1.35 10.88
C ALA A 70 -10.99 -0.31 11.07
N ILE A 71 -10.42 0.20 9.97
CA ILE A 71 -9.46 1.31 10.03
C ILE A 71 -10.17 2.60 10.47
N ASN A 72 -11.34 2.92 9.92
CA ASN A 72 -12.09 4.13 10.26
C ASN A 72 -12.41 4.21 11.77
N ASP A 73 -12.73 3.11 12.38
CA ASP A 73 -13.08 3.05 13.82
C ASP A 73 -11.91 3.47 14.73
N VAL A 74 -10.68 3.44 14.24
CA VAL A 74 -9.44 3.77 14.97
C VAL A 74 -8.58 4.83 14.28
N TYR A 75 -9.06 5.42 13.19
CA TYR A 75 -8.25 6.31 12.33
C TYR A 75 -7.80 7.58 13.02
N ASP A 76 -8.64 8.18 13.85
CA ASP A 76 -8.30 9.38 14.63
C ASP A 76 -7.13 9.12 15.57
N GLU A 77 -7.13 7.97 16.28
CA GLU A 77 -6.04 7.54 17.14
C GLU A 77 -4.74 7.36 16.34
N TRP A 78 -4.84 6.74 15.16
CA TRP A 78 -3.68 6.54 14.28
C TRP A 78 -3.09 7.86 13.79
N GLN A 79 -3.96 8.81 13.42
CA GLN A 79 -3.52 10.15 13.01
C GLN A 79 -2.88 10.93 14.15
N GLU A 80 -3.45 10.89 15.35
CA GLU A 80 -2.92 11.56 16.52
C GLU A 80 -1.52 11.01 16.88
N GLU A 81 -1.34 9.68 16.88
CA GLU A 81 -0.08 9.05 17.28
C GLU A 81 1.01 9.15 16.20
N THR A 82 0.67 9.04 14.92
CA THR A 82 1.66 8.87 13.84
C THR A 82 1.59 9.95 12.76
N GLY A 83 0.48 10.64 12.67
CA GLY A 83 0.16 11.57 11.58
C GLY A 83 -0.08 10.88 10.24
N VAL A 84 -0.39 9.58 10.21
CA VAL A 84 -0.65 8.84 8.96
C VAL A 84 -1.83 9.42 8.19
N THR A 85 -1.73 9.42 6.86
CA THR A 85 -2.85 9.76 5.98
C THR A 85 -3.25 8.54 5.16
N LEU A 86 -4.57 8.27 5.05
CA LEU A 86 -5.12 7.21 4.23
C LEU A 86 -5.73 7.80 2.96
N TYR A 87 -5.28 7.28 1.80
CA TYR A 87 -5.89 7.47 0.49
C TYR A 87 -6.64 6.20 0.09
N ALA A 88 -7.96 6.25 0.05
CA ALA A 88 -8.81 5.15 -0.39
C ALA A 88 -9.19 5.36 -1.86
N ILE A 89 -8.57 4.60 -2.77
CA ILE A 89 -8.75 4.73 -4.21
C ILE A 89 -9.76 3.68 -4.67
N SER A 90 -10.96 4.12 -5.04
CA SER A 90 -12.00 3.24 -5.59
C SER A 90 -11.65 2.80 -7.01
N ILE A 91 -11.81 1.51 -7.28
CA ILE A 91 -11.74 0.92 -8.62
C ILE A 91 -13.14 0.65 -9.20
N ASP A 92 -14.17 1.31 -8.68
CA ASP A 92 -15.49 1.30 -9.31
C ASP A 92 -15.39 1.86 -10.72
N ASP A 93 -15.85 1.08 -11.70
CA ASP A 93 -15.81 1.45 -13.12
C ASP A 93 -16.88 2.48 -13.51
N SER A 94 -16.98 2.81 -14.79
CA SER A 94 -17.96 3.75 -15.31
C SER A 94 -19.43 3.43 -14.99
N LYS A 95 -19.74 2.15 -14.68
CA LYS A 95 -21.10 1.71 -14.32
C LYS A 95 -21.40 1.89 -12.83
N THR A 96 -20.38 1.88 -12.00
CA THR A 96 -20.53 1.89 -10.53
C THR A 96 -19.94 3.10 -9.85
N SER A 97 -19.06 3.88 -10.51
CA SER A 97 -18.37 5.05 -9.95
C SER A 97 -19.31 6.11 -9.37
N ALA A 98 -20.51 6.31 -9.94
CA ALA A 98 -21.51 7.23 -9.40
C ALA A 98 -22.02 6.83 -7.99
N LYS A 99 -21.81 5.59 -7.56
CA LYS A 99 -22.20 5.12 -6.22
C LYS A 99 -21.17 5.47 -5.15
N VAL A 100 -19.93 5.79 -5.54
CA VAL A 100 -18.81 5.97 -4.59
C VAL A 100 -19.06 7.14 -3.65
N ALA A 101 -19.34 8.33 -4.17
CA ALA A 101 -19.54 9.51 -3.34
C ALA A 101 -20.72 9.37 -2.35
N PRO A 102 -21.93 8.92 -2.76
CA PRO A 102 -23.02 8.63 -1.81
C PRO A 102 -22.66 7.57 -0.78
N PHE A 103 -21.91 6.53 -1.17
CA PHE A 103 -21.47 5.48 -0.27
C PHE A 103 -20.53 6.02 0.80
N VAL A 104 -19.50 6.76 0.42
CA VAL A 104 -18.51 7.38 1.32
C VAL A 104 -19.19 8.32 2.31
N ASN A 105 -20.06 9.21 1.82
CA ASN A 105 -20.82 10.14 2.66
C ASN A 105 -21.71 9.40 3.66
N GLY A 106 -22.34 8.29 3.24
CA GLY A 106 -23.18 7.47 4.11
C GLY A 106 -22.41 6.71 5.18
N LYS A 107 -21.08 6.52 4.99
CA LYS A 107 -20.19 5.87 5.96
C LYS A 107 -19.51 6.86 6.93
N GLY A 108 -19.50 8.14 6.60
CA GLY A 108 -18.82 9.16 7.40
C GLY A 108 -17.30 8.96 7.43
N TRP A 109 -16.74 8.51 6.32
CA TRP A 109 -15.27 8.32 6.22
C TRP A 109 -14.55 9.66 6.08
N ASP A 110 -13.54 9.90 6.93
CA ASP A 110 -12.78 11.16 6.97
C ASP A 110 -11.44 11.08 6.21
N PHE A 111 -11.12 9.93 5.61
CA PHE A 111 -9.94 9.81 4.78
C PHE A 111 -10.17 10.28 3.33
N ILE A 112 -9.06 10.52 2.61
CA ILE A 112 -9.10 11.03 1.23
C ILE A 112 -9.57 9.92 0.30
N VAL A 113 -10.68 10.16 -0.42
CA VAL A 113 -11.20 9.19 -1.40
C VAL A 113 -11.01 9.70 -2.81
N LEU A 114 -10.43 8.82 -3.66
CA LEU A 114 -10.18 9.05 -5.07
C LEU A 114 -10.83 7.92 -5.90
N GLN A 115 -10.92 8.09 -7.23
CA GLN A 115 -11.55 7.13 -8.14
C GLN A 115 -10.64 6.83 -9.32
N ASP A 116 -10.26 5.56 -9.48
CA ASP A 116 -9.54 5.00 -10.63
C ASP A 116 -10.52 4.28 -11.56
N ILE A 117 -11.38 5.06 -12.22
CA ILE A 117 -12.53 4.58 -13.00
C ILE A 117 -12.10 3.66 -14.17
N ASN A 118 -10.92 3.92 -14.73
CA ASN A 118 -10.38 3.17 -15.87
C ASN A 118 -9.41 2.04 -15.45
N TRP A 119 -9.13 1.91 -14.15
CA TRP A 119 -8.15 0.96 -13.61
C TRP A 119 -6.71 1.22 -14.07
N ASP A 120 -6.39 2.47 -14.43
CA ASP A 120 -5.06 2.83 -14.90
C ASP A 120 -4.03 2.73 -13.78
N PHE A 121 -4.37 3.23 -12.59
CA PHE A 121 -3.52 3.12 -11.41
C PHE A 121 -3.42 1.67 -10.91
N LYS A 122 -4.56 0.96 -10.83
CA LYS A 122 -4.59 -0.45 -10.46
C LYS A 122 -3.65 -1.29 -11.35
N ARG A 123 -3.71 -1.08 -12.69
CA ARG A 123 -2.83 -1.77 -13.64
C ARG A 123 -1.37 -1.36 -13.46
N ALA A 124 -1.08 -0.09 -13.32
CA ALA A 124 0.28 0.41 -13.12
C ALA A 124 0.92 -0.12 -11.83
N MET A 125 0.11 -0.37 -10.79
CA MET A 125 0.52 -1.01 -9.54
C MET A 125 0.63 -2.55 -9.63
N ASN A 126 0.28 -3.16 -10.78
CA ASN A 126 0.17 -4.61 -10.96
C ASN A 126 -0.75 -5.30 -9.92
N VAL A 127 -1.78 -4.61 -9.46
CA VAL A 127 -2.75 -5.16 -8.50
C VAL A 127 -3.77 -6.01 -9.25
N VAL A 128 -3.87 -7.28 -8.90
CA VAL A 128 -4.85 -8.22 -9.50
C VAL A 128 -6.18 -8.13 -8.76
N ASP A 129 -6.16 -8.31 -7.44
CA ASP A 129 -7.35 -8.39 -6.60
C ASP A 129 -7.41 -7.30 -5.54
N VAL A 130 -8.61 -7.02 -5.05
CA VAL A 130 -8.87 -6.13 -3.92
C VAL A 130 -9.55 -6.90 -2.78
N PRO A 131 -9.35 -6.52 -1.51
CA PRO A 131 -8.62 -5.36 -1.05
C PRO A 131 -7.11 -5.46 -1.30
N PHE A 132 -6.51 -4.34 -1.64
CA PHE A 132 -5.06 -4.17 -1.64
C PHE A 132 -4.73 -2.94 -0.81
N LEU A 133 -3.83 -3.10 0.14
CA LEU A 133 -3.36 -2.01 0.99
C LEU A 133 -1.83 -1.94 0.90
N CYS A 134 -1.29 -0.75 0.72
CA CYS A 134 0.16 -0.54 0.84
C CYS A 134 0.48 0.65 1.76
N LEU A 135 1.67 0.59 2.34
CA LEU A 135 2.22 1.57 3.25
C LEU A 135 3.44 2.23 2.62
N LEU A 136 3.41 3.55 2.56
CA LEU A 136 4.53 4.37 2.12
C LEU A 136 5.21 5.00 3.33
N ASN A 137 6.53 5.06 3.28
CA ASN A 137 7.29 5.86 4.23
C ASN A 137 7.23 7.36 3.90
N GLY A 138 7.85 8.20 4.74
CA GLY A 138 7.88 9.65 4.54
C GLY A 138 8.55 10.13 3.25
N ASN A 139 9.29 9.26 2.55
CA ASN A 139 9.92 9.55 1.26
C ASN A 139 9.02 9.16 0.06
N GLY A 140 7.82 8.59 0.32
CA GLY A 140 6.92 8.11 -0.72
C GLY A 140 7.27 6.72 -1.27
N GLU A 141 8.20 6.00 -0.64
CA GLU A 141 8.59 4.64 -1.03
C GLU A 141 7.64 3.62 -0.43
N ILE A 142 7.17 2.65 -1.22
CA ILE A 142 6.36 1.53 -0.74
C ILE A 142 7.25 0.60 0.08
N VAL A 143 6.98 0.51 1.37
CA VAL A 143 7.75 -0.31 2.31
C VAL A 143 7.04 -1.61 2.70
N TRP A 144 5.73 -1.68 2.49
CA TRP A 144 4.91 -2.85 2.77
C TRP A 144 3.64 -2.85 1.93
N SER A 145 3.10 -4.03 1.65
CA SER A 145 1.79 -4.20 1.01
C SER A 145 1.21 -5.57 1.30
N HIS A 146 -0.12 -5.67 1.29
CA HIS A 146 -0.85 -6.93 1.31
C HIS A 146 -2.08 -6.91 0.40
N THR A 147 -2.58 -8.10 0.09
CA THR A 147 -3.89 -8.37 -0.50
C THR A 147 -4.69 -9.23 0.46
N SER A 148 -6.01 -9.10 0.43
CA SER A 148 -6.95 -9.75 1.35
C SER A 148 -7.02 -9.08 2.72
N TYR A 149 -8.17 -9.22 3.38
CA TYR A 149 -8.41 -8.72 4.74
C TYR A 149 -8.93 -9.83 5.64
N ALA A 150 -8.39 -9.90 6.83
CA ALA A 150 -8.93 -10.71 7.94
C ALA A 150 -9.23 -9.78 9.13
N PRO A 151 -10.36 -9.94 9.83
CA PRO A 151 -10.68 -9.13 10.99
C PRO A 151 -9.54 -9.14 12.02
N GLY A 152 -9.10 -7.94 12.44
CA GLY A 152 -7.98 -7.75 13.37
C GLY A 152 -6.64 -7.45 12.69
N SER A 153 -6.49 -7.63 11.35
CA SER A 153 -5.25 -7.32 10.64
C SER A 153 -4.93 -5.82 10.61
N GLU A 154 -5.91 -4.95 10.81
CA GLU A 154 -5.70 -3.50 10.96
C GLU A 154 -4.73 -3.17 12.10
N LYS A 155 -4.67 -3.99 13.17
CA LYS A 155 -3.73 -3.80 14.28
C LYS A 155 -2.29 -4.02 13.85
N GLU A 156 -2.04 -5.03 13.00
CA GLU A 156 -0.71 -5.28 12.45
C GLU A 156 -0.27 -4.13 11.55
N VAL A 157 -1.20 -3.60 10.74
CA VAL A 157 -0.96 -2.41 9.91
C VAL A 157 -0.54 -1.22 10.78
N PHE A 158 -1.23 -0.99 11.90
CA PHE A 158 -0.89 0.10 12.80
C PHE A 158 0.50 -0.04 13.42
N GLU A 159 0.89 -1.25 13.84
CA GLU A 159 2.26 -1.48 14.36
C GLU A 159 3.33 -1.18 13.28
N LEU A 160 3.07 -1.50 12.02
CA LEU A 160 3.95 -1.13 10.91
C LEU A 160 4.03 0.38 10.71
N VAL A 161 2.89 1.09 10.74
CA VAL A 161 2.85 2.56 10.66
C VAL A 161 3.66 3.20 11.78
N LYS A 162 3.47 2.74 13.03
CA LYS A 162 4.25 3.23 14.19
C LYS A 162 5.74 2.98 14.04
N LYS A 163 6.11 1.82 13.53
CA LYS A 163 7.52 1.47 13.30
C LYS A 163 8.18 2.45 12.36
N ILE A 164 7.61 2.68 11.17
CA ILE A 164 8.22 3.58 10.18
C ILE A 164 8.17 5.06 10.60
N THR A 165 7.24 5.44 11.46
CA THR A 165 7.19 6.80 12.03
C THR A 165 8.40 7.07 12.94
N LYS A 166 8.94 6.04 13.60
CA LYS A 166 10.10 6.14 14.52
C LYS A 166 11.45 6.03 13.82
N GLU A 167 11.49 5.56 12.58
CA GLU A 167 12.71 5.34 11.79
C GLU A 167 13.20 6.62 11.05
N LYS A 168 12.76 7.81 11.45
CA LYS A 168 13.19 9.11 10.90
C LYS A 168 14.56 9.55 11.40
#